data_cf33e705ecd1d7df40840551b850ce88
#
_entry.id   cf33e705ecd1d7df40840551b850ce88
#
_cell.length_a   1.000
_cell.length_b   1.000
_cell.length_c   1.000
_cell.angle_alpha   90.00
_cell.angle_beta   90.00
_cell.angle_gamma   90.00
#
_symmetry.space_group_name_H-M   'P 1'
#
loop_
_entity.id
_entity.type
_entity.pdbx_description
1 polymer ?
#
loop_
_entity_poly.entity_id
_entity_poly.type
_entity_poly.pdbx_seq_one_letter_code
_entity_poly.pdbx_strand_id
1 'polypeptide(L)'
;MAVRAQAAGGRGRKRAGDTDIERFVDDPKRAALVREVRKKINELGIEYLYLQFISVTGRIMGKGIPADHWESIAEGGFQLVYGATMNLFLNRRGEYLGYGPEAAELVGIPEPETFMQLPWDKRVARMWCTLFRNREEREDPGAFLTADSRGNLRRIHDQFQKDHGLQLRHGTEPEMMWLKKDENGNPNGGYSNPYCYHIDQFESLRPVYMRVIEYCRKMGLDMIQGDHEDSPGQLELNFTYDDALRTADRLATYRQICAQVAREFNIIACFMCKPFMGVSANGCHHNISLWKGGKEEQKTLGNDPKKLPGLAHNYLYSRGGANTFMPDTDDVQLPGKIGLMAIGGIVKHLGGLTAIGCSTVNSYRRLWDTGFWAPVFADWGFQNRTTGLRVSAPGRFEYRAVDSMVNPHLMAAALLKAMDDGIKNKIDPGKSEERNIYQAMEAGKQVRKLPMTLGDALAALEKDSVIRSALPGEMYRLYDEYKRDEWERFLHTATEWDLKMYLDCLP
;
A
#
# COMPACT_ATOMS: atom_id res chain seq x y z
N MET A 1 14.52 -23.82 -32.75
CA MET A 1 13.63 -24.38 -33.74
C MET A 1 12.26 -23.74 -33.57
N ALA A 2 11.86 -22.89 -34.50
CA ALA A 2 10.57 -22.20 -34.47
C ALA A 2 9.48 -23.13 -35.01
N VAL A 3 8.51 -23.45 -34.15
CA VAL A 3 7.30 -24.18 -34.62
C VAL A 3 6.25 -23.13 -34.97
N ARG A 4 6.01 -22.94 -36.26
CA ARG A 4 4.83 -22.26 -36.77
C ARG A 4 3.62 -23.19 -36.60
N ALA A 5 2.66 -22.79 -35.78
CA ALA A 5 1.35 -23.43 -35.71
C ALA A 5 0.44 -22.84 -36.79
N GLN A 6 -0.13 -23.71 -37.64
CA GLN A 6 -1.09 -23.39 -38.68
C GLN A 6 -2.45 -23.02 -38.09
N ALA A 7 -3.07 -22.02 -38.68
CA ALA A 7 -4.40 -21.54 -38.36
C ALA A 7 -5.49 -22.55 -38.80
N ALA A 8 -6.43 -22.84 -37.88
CA ALA A 8 -7.75 -23.41 -38.20
C ALA A 8 -8.82 -22.34 -37.99
N GLY A 9 -9.69 -22.18 -38.95
CA GLY A 9 -10.55 -21.05 -39.19
C GLY A 9 -11.81 -20.90 -38.35
N GLY A 10 -12.23 -19.66 -38.21
CA GLY A 10 -13.58 -19.17 -38.34
C GLY A 10 -14.48 -19.10 -37.12
N ARG A 11 -14.46 -17.92 -36.47
CA ARG A 11 -15.68 -17.16 -36.06
C ARG A 11 -15.19 -15.82 -35.52
N GLY A 12 -15.69 -14.75 -36.05
CA GLY A 12 -15.60 -13.34 -35.72
C GLY A 12 -14.53 -12.89 -34.70
N ARG A 13 -13.25 -12.83 -35.08
CA ARG A 13 -12.24 -12.11 -34.32
C ARG A 13 -12.61 -10.62 -34.34
N LYS A 14 -12.88 -10.01 -33.17
CA LYS A 14 -12.74 -8.57 -33.03
C LYS A 14 -11.37 -8.20 -33.58
N ARG A 15 -11.27 -7.08 -34.32
CA ARG A 15 -10.01 -6.65 -34.92
C ARG A 15 -8.95 -6.53 -33.85
N ALA A 16 -7.75 -7.06 -34.08
CA ALA A 16 -6.56 -6.75 -33.31
C ALA A 16 -6.45 -5.21 -33.27
N GLY A 17 -6.52 -4.60 -32.09
CA GLY A 17 -6.53 -3.15 -31.91
C GLY A 17 -7.60 -2.62 -30.95
N ASP A 18 -8.50 -3.45 -30.44
CA ASP A 18 -9.67 -3.02 -29.65
C ASP A 18 -9.69 -3.51 -28.19
N THR A 19 -8.63 -4.14 -27.73
CA THR A 19 -8.51 -4.59 -26.34
C THR A 19 -7.76 -3.56 -25.45
N ASP A 20 -7.90 -3.66 -24.12
CA ASP A 20 -7.21 -2.76 -23.19
C ASP A 20 -5.69 -2.85 -23.32
N ILE A 21 -5.16 -4.06 -23.54
CA ILE A 21 -3.71 -4.28 -23.66
C ILE A 21 -3.16 -3.64 -24.94
N GLU A 22 -3.87 -3.74 -26.09
CA GLU A 22 -3.44 -3.09 -27.31
C GLU A 22 -3.50 -1.56 -27.18
N ARG A 23 -4.60 -1.01 -26.65
CA ARG A 23 -4.70 0.43 -26.38
C ARG A 23 -3.58 0.92 -25.45
N PHE A 24 -3.19 0.13 -24.48
CA PHE A 24 -2.10 0.45 -23.55
C PHE A 24 -0.71 0.41 -24.22
N VAL A 25 -0.48 -0.60 -25.06
CA VAL A 25 0.81 -0.78 -25.75
C VAL A 25 0.98 0.22 -26.90
N ASP A 26 -0.09 0.48 -27.67
CA ASP A 26 -0.07 1.33 -28.85
C ASP A 26 -0.14 2.83 -28.55
N ASP A 27 -0.15 3.25 -27.27
CA ASP A 27 -0.11 4.67 -26.91
C ASP A 27 1.18 5.33 -27.47
N PRO A 28 1.07 6.36 -28.35
CA PRO A 28 2.23 7.03 -28.93
C PRO A 28 3.19 7.62 -27.90
N LYS A 29 2.69 8.08 -26.74
CA LYS A 29 3.52 8.58 -25.62
C LYS A 29 4.38 7.46 -25.05
N ARG A 30 3.82 6.26 -24.93
CA ARG A 30 4.53 5.09 -24.44
C ARG A 30 5.69 4.70 -25.36
N ALA A 31 5.49 4.72 -26.68
CA ALA A 31 6.56 4.41 -27.64
C ALA A 31 7.80 5.31 -27.49
N ALA A 32 7.61 6.60 -27.16
CA ALA A 32 8.72 7.50 -26.86
C ALA A 32 9.47 7.11 -25.60
N LEU A 33 8.72 6.75 -24.52
CA LEU A 33 9.30 6.30 -23.27
C LEU A 33 10.04 4.97 -23.39
N VAL A 34 9.57 4.04 -24.21
CA VAL A 34 10.27 2.77 -24.51
C VAL A 34 11.68 3.05 -25.07
N ARG A 35 11.79 3.98 -26.02
CA ARG A 35 13.09 4.40 -26.58
C ARG A 35 13.96 5.10 -25.55
N GLU A 36 13.37 5.93 -24.68
CA GLU A 36 14.10 6.59 -23.61
C GLU A 36 14.65 5.58 -22.59
N VAL A 37 13.90 4.55 -22.24
CA VAL A 37 14.38 3.44 -21.39
C VAL A 37 15.56 2.72 -22.04
N ARG A 38 15.51 2.38 -23.36
CA ARG A 38 16.66 1.79 -24.04
C ARG A 38 17.91 2.66 -23.94
N LYS A 39 17.73 3.96 -24.14
CA LYS A 39 18.84 4.91 -23.97
C LYS A 39 19.39 4.87 -22.55
N LYS A 40 18.54 4.86 -21.53
CA LYS A 40 18.92 4.76 -20.12
C LYS A 40 19.60 3.44 -19.77
N ILE A 41 19.14 2.33 -20.30
CA ILE A 41 19.78 1.02 -20.16
C ILE A 41 21.24 1.10 -20.61
N ASN A 42 21.47 1.67 -21.81
CA ASN A 42 22.82 1.80 -22.36
C ASN A 42 23.70 2.79 -21.57
N GLU A 43 23.13 3.96 -21.19
CA GLU A 43 23.86 5.01 -20.44
C GLU A 43 24.28 4.53 -19.04
N LEU A 44 23.46 3.76 -18.39
CA LEU A 44 23.66 3.29 -17.01
C LEU A 44 24.31 1.89 -16.92
N GLY A 45 24.51 1.22 -18.06
CA GLY A 45 25.05 -0.14 -18.08
C GLY A 45 24.16 -1.16 -17.40
N ILE A 46 22.84 -1.08 -17.64
CA ILE A 46 21.88 -2.02 -17.05
C ILE A 46 21.95 -3.36 -17.78
N GLU A 47 22.17 -4.42 -17.04
CA GLU A 47 22.24 -5.80 -17.54
C GLU A 47 20.94 -6.58 -17.31
N TYR A 48 20.17 -6.21 -16.26
CA TYR A 48 18.98 -6.96 -15.84
C TYR A 48 17.85 -6.06 -15.38
N LEU A 49 16.61 -6.43 -15.70
CA LEU A 49 15.41 -5.67 -15.36
C LEU A 49 14.47 -6.48 -14.45
N TYR A 50 14.07 -5.91 -13.33
CA TYR A 50 12.99 -6.43 -12.50
C TYR A 50 11.66 -5.81 -12.93
N LEU A 51 10.74 -6.63 -13.39
CA LEU A 51 9.39 -6.29 -13.79
C LEU A 51 8.45 -6.58 -12.61
N GLN A 52 8.04 -5.55 -11.89
CA GLN A 52 7.37 -5.65 -10.59
C GLN A 52 5.87 -5.32 -10.68
N PHE A 53 5.06 -6.03 -9.92
CA PHE A 53 3.64 -5.73 -9.70
C PHE A 53 3.27 -5.94 -8.22
N ILE A 54 2.09 -5.48 -7.83
CA ILE A 54 1.60 -5.61 -6.45
C ILE A 54 0.53 -6.70 -6.39
N SER A 55 0.74 -7.71 -5.55
CA SER A 55 -0.29 -8.73 -5.29
C SER A 55 -1.49 -8.15 -4.55
N VAL A 56 -2.60 -8.88 -4.52
CA VAL A 56 -3.82 -8.50 -3.77
C VAL A 56 -3.52 -8.26 -2.29
N THR A 57 -2.53 -8.95 -1.72
CA THR A 57 -2.11 -8.79 -0.33
C THR A 57 -1.05 -7.69 -0.11
N GLY A 58 -0.64 -6.96 -1.17
CA GLY A 58 0.31 -5.84 -1.07
C GLY A 58 1.79 -6.21 -1.17
N ARG A 59 2.14 -7.45 -1.54
CA ARG A 59 3.53 -7.86 -1.75
C ARG A 59 4.01 -7.44 -3.12
N ILE A 60 5.27 -7.03 -3.21
CA ILE A 60 5.95 -6.83 -4.49
C ILE A 60 6.28 -8.20 -5.08
N MET A 61 5.70 -8.49 -6.23
CA MET A 61 5.90 -9.69 -7.03
C MET A 61 6.55 -9.29 -8.36
N GLY A 62 7.09 -10.24 -9.11
CA GLY A 62 7.63 -9.90 -10.42
C GLY A 62 8.45 -10.99 -11.06
N LYS A 63 8.97 -10.67 -12.24
CA LYS A 63 9.96 -11.46 -12.97
C LYS A 63 11.17 -10.62 -13.32
N GLY A 64 12.29 -11.29 -13.56
CA GLY A 64 13.50 -10.66 -14.04
C GLY A 64 13.79 -11.07 -15.48
N ILE A 65 14.32 -10.15 -16.29
CA ILE A 65 14.76 -10.39 -17.65
C ILE A 65 16.12 -9.75 -17.93
N PRO A 66 16.96 -10.32 -18.82
CA PRO A 66 18.11 -9.62 -19.37
C PRO A 66 17.66 -8.33 -20.10
N ALA A 67 18.41 -7.26 -19.94
CA ALA A 67 18.03 -5.96 -20.52
C ALA A 67 18.03 -5.92 -22.05
N ASP A 68 18.70 -6.86 -22.69
CA ASP A 68 18.71 -7.00 -24.16
C ASP A 68 17.31 -7.29 -24.74
N HIS A 69 16.42 -7.88 -23.94
CA HIS A 69 15.06 -8.22 -24.36
C HIS A 69 14.04 -7.09 -24.10
N TRP A 70 14.50 -5.89 -23.75
CA TRP A 70 13.63 -4.80 -23.33
C TRP A 70 12.47 -4.51 -24.30
N GLU A 71 12.76 -4.30 -25.60
CA GLU A 71 11.75 -3.92 -26.58
C GLU A 71 10.69 -5.00 -26.75
N SER A 72 11.12 -6.25 -26.86
CA SER A 72 10.20 -7.39 -27.00
C SER A 72 9.23 -7.49 -25.82
N ILE A 73 9.73 -7.25 -24.60
CA ILE A 73 8.90 -7.29 -23.37
C ILE A 73 8.05 -6.02 -23.25
N ALA A 74 8.55 -4.87 -23.67
CA ALA A 74 7.78 -3.64 -23.68
C ALA A 74 6.55 -3.71 -24.60
N GLU A 75 6.64 -4.44 -25.72
CA GLU A 75 5.56 -4.64 -26.69
C GLU A 75 4.69 -5.86 -26.36
N GLY A 76 5.31 -6.99 -26.09
CA GLY A 76 4.63 -8.27 -25.89
C GLY A 76 4.17 -8.54 -24.47
N GLY A 77 4.86 -7.95 -23.50
CA GLY A 77 4.70 -8.28 -22.09
C GLY A 77 5.39 -9.58 -21.70
N PHE A 78 5.25 -9.94 -20.42
CA PHE A 78 5.66 -11.24 -19.89
C PHE A 78 4.46 -11.99 -19.34
N GLN A 79 4.48 -13.31 -19.49
CA GLN A 79 3.43 -14.18 -18.94
C GLN A 79 3.69 -14.51 -17.48
N LEU A 80 2.61 -14.64 -16.70
CA LEU A 80 2.66 -15.06 -15.30
C LEU A 80 1.45 -15.91 -14.95
N VAL A 81 1.66 -16.88 -14.07
CA VAL A 81 0.56 -17.70 -13.56
C VAL A 81 -0.39 -16.84 -12.72
N TYR A 82 -1.69 -17.09 -12.85
CA TYR A 82 -2.70 -16.30 -12.15
C TYR A 82 -2.48 -16.30 -10.62
N GLY A 83 -2.09 -17.44 -10.06
CA GLY A 83 -1.80 -17.58 -8.63
C GLY A 83 -0.73 -16.62 -8.10
N ALA A 84 0.12 -16.04 -8.95
CA ALA A 84 1.11 -15.04 -8.52
C ALA A 84 0.44 -13.79 -7.98
N THR A 85 -0.78 -13.44 -8.39
CA THR A 85 -1.55 -12.33 -7.83
C THR A 85 -1.95 -12.58 -6.38
N MET A 86 -2.00 -13.87 -5.98
CA MET A 86 -2.32 -14.36 -4.63
C MET A 86 -1.12 -15.02 -3.94
N ASN A 87 0.12 -14.80 -4.44
CA ASN A 87 1.35 -15.42 -3.93
C ASN A 87 1.34 -16.97 -3.99
N LEU A 88 0.64 -17.56 -4.95
CA LEU A 88 0.46 -19.03 -5.10
C LEU A 88 0.03 -19.71 -3.79
N PHE A 89 -0.82 -19.07 -3.02
CA PHE A 89 -1.20 -19.53 -1.70
C PHE A 89 -2.24 -20.65 -1.78
N LEU A 90 -2.06 -21.67 -0.95
CA LEU A 90 -3.04 -22.74 -0.74
C LEU A 90 -3.80 -22.49 0.57
N ASN A 91 -5.11 -22.74 0.57
CA ASN A 91 -5.89 -22.69 1.79
C ASN A 91 -5.51 -23.86 2.74
N ARG A 92 -6.06 -23.89 3.94
CA ARG A 92 -5.76 -24.92 4.93
C ARG A 92 -6.15 -26.34 4.53
N ARG A 93 -6.96 -26.50 3.47
CA ARG A 93 -7.38 -27.81 2.91
C ARG A 93 -6.47 -28.23 1.75
N GLY A 94 -5.48 -27.42 1.37
CA GLY A 94 -4.61 -27.68 0.23
C GLY A 94 -5.19 -27.26 -1.13
N GLU A 95 -6.29 -26.50 -1.16
CA GLU A 95 -6.90 -25.97 -2.37
C GLU A 95 -6.31 -24.60 -2.69
N TYR A 96 -6.14 -24.27 -3.98
CA TYR A 96 -5.69 -22.94 -4.39
C TYR A 96 -6.70 -21.85 -4.03
N LEU A 97 -6.23 -20.77 -3.42
CA LEU A 97 -7.02 -19.57 -3.24
C LEU A 97 -7.13 -18.82 -4.57
N GLY A 98 -8.34 -18.65 -5.03
CA GLY A 98 -8.67 -17.98 -6.27
C GLY A 98 -8.58 -18.89 -7.48
N TYR A 99 -7.37 -19.18 -7.97
CA TYR A 99 -7.14 -19.93 -9.21
C TYR A 99 -5.96 -20.88 -9.07
N GLY A 100 -6.15 -22.11 -9.58
CA GLY A 100 -5.16 -23.16 -9.62
C GLY A 100 -4.29 -23.14 -10.89
N PRO A 101 -3.50 -24.20 -11.10
CA PRO A 101 -2.60 -24.31 -12.25
C PRO A 101 -3.32 -24.46 -13.59
N GLU A 102 -4.62 -24.74 -13.60
CA GLU A 102 -5.48 -24.82 -14.77
C GLU A 102 -5.89 -23.46 -15.34
N ALA A 103 -5.70 -22.38 -14.58
CA ALA A 103 -6.06 -21.04 -15.01
C ALA A 103 -5.14 -20.55 -16.14
N ALA A 104 -5.70 -19.77 -17.07
CA ALA A 104 -4.92 -19.13 -18.11
C ALA A 104 -3.85 -18.21 -17.53
N GLU A 105 -2.68 -18.14 -18.17
CA GLU A 105 -1.64 -17.20 -17.78
C GLU A 105 -2.08 -15.75 -18.06
N LEU A 106 -1.66 -14.86 -17.19
CA LEU A 106 -1.84 -13.41 -17.32
C LEU A 106 -0.68 -12.79 -18.09
N VAL A 107 -0.86 -11.54 -18.51
CA VAL A 107 0.17 -10.73 -19.17
C VAL A 107 0.49 -9.51 -18.32
N GLY A 108 1.76 -9.34 -17.98
CA GLY A 108 2.28 -8.12 -17.35
C GLY A 108 2.95 -7.23 -18.38
N ILE A 109 2.52 -5.97 -18.51
CA ILE A 109 3.14 -4.97 -19.39
C ILE A 109 3.88 -3.96 -18.54
N PRO A 110 5.21 -3.77 -18.73
CA PRO A 110 5.97 -2.78 -18.00
C PRO A 110 5.53 -1.35 -18.32
N GLU A 111 5.59 -0.48 -17.32
CA GLU A 111 5.37 0.95 -17.43
C GLU A 111 6.73 1.67 -17.53
N PRO A 112 7.14 2.09 -18.74
CA PRO A 112 8.47 2.63 -18.98
C PRO A 112 8.81 3.84 -18.11
N GLU A 113 7.82 4.71 -17.84
CA GLU A 113 7.99 5.90 -17.00
C GLU A 113 8.46 5.59 -15.58
N THR A 114 8.24 4.37 -15.09
CA THR A 114 8.62 3.93 -13.76
C THR A 114 10.02 3.30 -13.68
N PHE A 115 10.77 3.29 -14.81
CA PHE A 115 12.14 2.77 -14.86
C PHE A 115 13.04 3.42 -13.81
N MET A 116 13.74 2.60 -13.02
CA MET A 116 14.62 3.07 -11.96
C MET A 116 15.77 2.08 -11.74
N GLN A 117 17.03 2.56 -11.83
CA GLN A 117 18.21 1.79 -11.42
C GLN A 117 18.21 1.56 -9.92
N LEU A 118 18.55 0.35 -9.48
CA LEU A 118 18.65 0.03 -8.05
C LEU A 118 19.92 0.65 -7.45
N PRO A 119 19.85 1.37 -6.34
CA PRO A 119 21.02 2.02 -5.75
C PRO A 119 22.03 1.04 -5.15
N TRP A 120 21.64 -0.19 -4.84
CA TRP A 120 22.48 -1.24 -4.27
C TRP A 120 23.11 -2.19 -5.32
N ASP A 121 22.63 -2.21 -6.56
CA ASP A 121 23.28 -2.87 -7.69
C ASP A 121 23.02 -2.08 -8.98
N LYS A 122 24.04 -1.39 -9.43
CA LYS A 122 23.93 -0.49 -10.60
C LYS A 122 23.71 -1.22 -11.93
N ARG A 123 23.88 -2.54 -11.98
CA ARG A 123 23.60 -3.33 -13.19
C ARG A 123 22.12 -3.69 -13.33
N VAL A 124 21.34 -3.41 -12.28
CA VAL A 124 19.93 -3.81 -12.21
C VAL A 124 19.04 -2.57 -12.16
N ALA A 125 17.95 -2.59 -12.94
CA ALA A 125 16.88 -1.62 -12.81
C ALA A 125 15.55 -2.34 -12.57
N ARG A 126 14.55 -1.59 -12.11
CA ARG A 126 13.19 -2.10 -11.91
C ARG A 126 12.16 -1.21 -12.59
N MET A 127 11.00 -1.76 -12.91
CA MET A 127 9.81 -1.07 -13.38
C MET A 127 8.56 -1.67 -12.75
N TRP A 128 7.55 -0.85 -12.55
CA TRP A 128 6.20 -1.33 -12.28
C TRP A 128 5.56 -1.86 -13.54
N CYS A 129 4.59 -2.76 -13.38
CA CYS A 129 3.83 -3.34 -14.48
C CYS A 129 2.33 -3.24 -14.20
N THR A 130 1.56 -3.03 -15.25
CA THR A 130 0.11 -3.22 -15.26
C THR A 130 -0.21 -4.63 -15.70
N LEU A 131 -1.18 -5.26 -15.06
CA LEU A 131 -1.59 -6.63 -15.35
C LEU A 131 -2.85 -6.67 -16.22
N PHE A 132 -2.87 -7.64 -17.12
CA PHE A 132 -3.95 -7.87 -18.09
C PHE A 132 -4.29 -9.36 -18.15
N ARG A 133 -5.52 -9.65 -18.58
CA ARG A 133 -5.89 -10.98 -19.06
C ARG A 133 -5.13 -11.31 -20.34
N ASN A 134 -4.92 -12.61 -20.57
CA ASN A 134 -4.25 -13.05 -21.79
C ASN A 134 -5.06 -12.64 -23.04
N ARG A 135 -4.37 -12.33 -24.13
CA ARG A 135 -4.97 -12.02 -25.44
C ARG A 135 -5.78 -13.18 -26.02
N GLU A 136 -5.46 -14.42 -25.62
CA GLU A 136 -6.09 -15.65 -26.09
C GLU A 136 -7.21 -16.15 -25.17
N GLU A 137 -7.48 -15.45 -24.07
CA GLU A 137 -8.54 -15.82 -23.13
C GLU A 137 -9.92 -15.71 -23.80
N ARG A 138 -10.84 -16.61 -23.43
CA ARG A 138 -12.18 -16.67 -24.07
C ARG A 138 -13.07 -15.52 -23.61
N GLU A 139 -12.96 -15.14 -22.35
CA GLU A 139 -13.73 -14.06 -21.73
C GLU A 139 -12.83 -12.85 -21.53
N ASP A 140 -13.26 -11.69 -22.05
CA ASP A 140 -12.56 -10.41 -21.93
C ASP A 140 -11.06 -10.48 -22.30
N PRO A 141 -10.68 -10.98 -23.50
CA PRO A 141 -9.30 -11.11 -23.91
C PRO A 141 -8.56 -9.77 -23.84
N GLY A 142 -7.38 -9.75 -23.22
CA GLY A 142 -6.57 -8.55 -23.09
C GLY A 142 -7.16 -7.43 -22.25
N ALA A 143 -8.19 -7.68 -21.46
CA ALA A 143 -8.77 -6.71 -20.54
C ALA A 143 -7.84 -6.41 -19.36
N PHE A 144 -7.96 -5.22 -18.75
CA PHE A 144 -7.30 -4.93 -17.47
C PHE A 144 -7.68 -5.98 -16.43
N LEU A 145 -6.66 -6.47 -15.70
CA LEU A 145 -6.92 -7.41 -14.63
C LEU A 145 -7.56 -6.70 -13.43
N THR A 146 -8.70 -7.20 -12.97
CA THR A 146 -9.37 -6.64 -11.79
C THR A 146 -8.65 -6.97 -10.48
N ALA A 147 -7.80 -8.01 -10.45
CA ALA A 147 -6.94 -8.34 -9.31
C ALA A 147 -5.65 -7.51 -9.22
N ASP A 148 -5.43 -6.54 -10.13
CA ASP A 148 -4.30 -5.61 -10.07
C ASP A 148 -4.62 -4.41 -9.16
N SER A 149 -4.12 -4.45 -7.90
CA SER A 149 -4.35 -3.39 -6.90
C SER A 149 -3.89 -2.01 -7.38
N ARG A 150 -2.72 -1.97 -8.04
CA ARG A 150 -2.12 -0.73 -8.51
C ARG A 150 -2.90 -0.14 -9.69
N GLY A 151 -3.27 -0.98 -10.66
CA GLY A 151 -4.10 -0.60 -11.79
C GLY A 151 -5.50 -0.15 -11.34
N ASN A 152 -6.08 -0.81 -10.33
CA ASN A 152 -7.37 -0.41 -9.76
C ASN A 152 -7.30 0.96 -9.08
N LEU A 153 -6.26 1.23 -8.29
CA LEU A 153 -6.08 2.56 -7.68
C LEU A 153 -6.05 3.65 -8.74
N ARG A 154 -5.29 3.46 -9.83
CA ARG A 154 -5.22 4.42 -10.94
C ARG A 154 -6.63 4.70 -11.50
N ARG A 155 -7.36 3.67 -11.88
CA ARG A 155 -8.71 3.81 -12.45
C ARG A 155 -9.70 4.45 -11.49
N ILE A 156 -9.65 4.09 -10.20
CA ILE A 156 -10.51 4.68 -9.17
C ILE A 156 -10.17 6.16 -8.95
N HIS A 157 -8.89 6.52 -8.91
CA HIS A 157 -8.46 7.90 -8.75
C HIS A 157 -8.83 8.76 -9.97
N ASP A 158 -8.62 8.23 -11.19
CA ASP A 158 -9.00 8.91 -12.44
C ASP A 158 -10.51 9.16 -12.51
N GLN A 159 -11.32 8.18 -12.09
CA GLN A 159 -12.78 8.32 -12.02
C GLN A 159 -13.18 9.34 -10.97
N PHE A 160 -12.57 9.31 -9.77
CA PHE A 160 -12.81 10.31 -8.72
C PHE A 160 -12.48 11.73 -9.19
N GLN A 161 -11.35 11.88 -9.88
CA GLN A 161 -10.93 13.16 -10.45
C GLN A 161 -11.89 13.64 -11.53
N LYS A 162 -12.41 12.75 -12.37
CA LYS A 162 -13.43 13.06 -13.38
C LYS A 162 -14.74 13.50 -12.75
N ASP A 163 -15.19 12.82 -11.68
CA ASP A 163 -16.50 13.08 -11.02
C ASP A 163 -16.47 14.37 -10.20
N HIS A 164 -15.37 14.69 -9.55
CA HIS A 164 -15.28 15.78 -8.57
C HIS A 164 -14.34 16.93 -8.97
N GLY A 165 -13.47 16.74 -9.97
CA GLY A 165 -12.40 17.68 -10.27
C GLY A 165 -11.32 17.74 -9.18
N LEU A 166 -11.27 16.72 -8.32
CA LEU A 166 -10.39 16.65 -7.15
C LEU A 166 -9.41 15.48 -7.29
N GLN A 167 -8.20 15.66 -6.78
CA GLN A 167 -7.20 14.58 -6.64
C GLN A 167 -6.88 14.33 -5.17
N LEU A 168 -6.73 13.07 -4.82
CA LEU A 168 -6.19 12.68 -3.52
C LEU A 168 -4.68 12.91 -3.52
N ARG A 169 -4.20 13.67 -2.52
CA ARG A 169 -2.80 13.69 -2.09
C ARG A 169 -2.73 13.19 -0.67
N HIS A 170 -1.86 12.22 -0.44
CA HIS A 170 -1.69 11.69 0.91
C HIS A 170 -0.20 11.43 1.20
N GLY A 171 0.16 11.57 2.48
CA GLY A 171 1.44 11.15 3.02
C GLY A 171 1.23 9.96 3.94
N THR A 172 2.25 9.15 4.12
CA THR A 172 2.24 8.01 5.03
C THR A 172 3.32 8.14 6.09
N GLU A 173 3.02 7.68 7.29
CA GLU A 173 3.93 7.62 8.44
C GLU A 173 4.23 6.14 8.73
N PRO A 174 5.17 5.51 7.98
CA PRO A 174 5.42 4.08 8.10
C PRO A 174 6.34 3.78 9.28
N GLU A 175 5.77 3.35 10.39
CA GLU A 175 6.50 2.82 11.53
C GLU A 175 6.97 1.39 11.27
N MET A 176 8.18 1.06 11.71
CA MET A 176 8.72 -0.29 11.61
C MET A 176 9.82 -0.51 12.65
N MET A 177 10.08 -1.77 12.99
CA MET A 177 11.11 -2.12 13.96
C MET A 177 12.32 -2.76 13.29
N TRP A 178 13.51 -2.28 13.64
CA TRP A 178 14.78 -2.90 13.29
C TRP A 178 15.16 -3.89 14.38
N LEU A 179 15.15 -5.18 14.03
CA LEU A 179 15.37 -6.26 14.98
C LEU A 179 16.72 -6.94 14.75
N LYS A 180 17.40 -7.28 15.85
CA LYS A 180 18.59 -8.13 15.82
C LYS A 180 18.18 -9.56 15.43
N LYS A 181 19.18 -10.34 15.00
CA LYS A 181 19.03 -11.77 14.83
C LYS A 181 19.77 -12.49 15.96
N ASP A 182 19.21 -13.60 16.43
CA ASP A 182 19.94 -14.58 17.22
C ASP A 182 20.89 -15.43 16.34
N GLU A 183 21.60 -16.35 16.94
CA GLU A 183 22.51 -17.28 16.25
C GLU A 183 21.83 -18.15 15.19
N ASN A 184 20.52 -18.36 15.33
CA ASN A 184 19.69 -19.14 14.39
C ASN A 184 19.02 -18.26 13.33
N GLY A 185 19.24 -16.94 13.38
CA GLY A 185 18.62 -15.97 12.45
C GLY A 185 17.20 -15.52 12.83
N ASN A 186 16.68 -15.89 13.99
CA ASN A 186 15.37 -15.47 14.46
C ASN A 186 15.42 -14.04 15.04
N PRO A 187 14.29 -13.33 15.08
CA PRO A 187 14.21 -12.01 15.69
C PRO A 187 14.57 -12.05 17.17
N ASN A 188 15.50 -11.18 17.60
CA ASN A 188 15.98 -11.07 18.95
C ASN A 188 15.99 -9.61 19.43
N GLY A 189 14.78 -9.06 19.65
CA GLY A 189 14.59 -7.71 20.15
C GLY A 189 15.13 -6.61 19.23
N GLY A 190 14.96 -5.37 19.68
CA GLY A 190 15.40 -4.17 18.97
C GLY A 190 16.78 -3.69 19.38
N TYR A 191 17.22 -2.62 18.73
CA TYR A 191 18.48 -1.94 19.02
C TYR A 191 18.39 -0.87 20.10
N SER A 192 17.18 -0.46 20.46
CA SER A 192 16.92 0.64 21.39
C SER A 192 15.89 0.24 22.44
N ASN A 193 15.85 1.01 23.51
CA ASN A 193 14.81 0.92 24.52
C ASN A 193 13.58 1.74 24.11
N PRO A 194 12.40 1.43 24.65
CA PRO A 194 11.22 2.28 24.50
C PRO A 194 11.52 3.71 25.00
N TYR A 195 10.71 4.66 24.67
CA TYR A 195 10.74 6.12 24.88
C TYR A 195 11.00 6.86 23.57
N CYS A 196 9.93 7.40 22.97
CA CYS A 196 10.00 8.15 21.73
C CYS A 196 10.88 9.41 21.82
N TYR A 197 11.40 9.83 20.68
CA TYR A 197 12.24 11.02 20.47
C TYR A 197 13.58 11.02 21.22
N HIS A 198 14.06 9.87 21.68
CA HIS A 198 15.33 9.76 22.39
C HIS A 198 16.50 9.74 21.39
N ILE A 199 17.27 10.83 21.36
CA ILE A 199 18.33 11.02 20.34
C ILE A 199 19.42 9.95 20.43
N ASP A 200 19.89 9.56 21.62
CA ASP A 200 20.92 8.52 21.74
C ASP A 200 20.44 7.15 21.22
N GLN A 201 19.16 6.85 21.40
CA GLN A 201 18.56 5.63 20.88
C GLN A 201 18.42 5.70 19.35
N PHE A 202 18.03 6.86 18.83
CA PHE A 202 18.00 7.11 17.39
C PHE A 202 19.39 7.00 16.76
N GLU A 203 20.41 7.59 17.42
CA GLU A 203 21.80 7.55 17.01
C GLU A 203 22.36 6.13 16.91
N SER A 204 21.91 5.21 17.76
CA SER A 204 22.32 3.81 17.71
C SER A 204 22.00 3.11 16.37
N LEU A 205 20.97 3.61 15.66
CA LEU A 205 20.54 3.12 14.34
C LEU A 205 21.02 4.02 13.19
N ARG A 206 21.85 5.03 13.44
CA ARG A 206 22.31 5.99 12.44
C ARG A 206 22.87 5.34 11.16
N PRO A 207 23.76 4.34 11.20
CA PRO A 207 24.25 3.72 9.97
C PRO A 207 23.12 3.11 9.11
N VAL A 208 22.10 2.56 9.76
CA VAL A 208 20.96 1.91 9.11
C VAL A 208 20.05 2.95 8.45
N TYR A 209 19.54 3.93 9.22
CA TYR A 209 18.60 4.91 8.66
C TYR A 209 19.26 5.84 7.64
N MET A 210 20.53 6.19 7.80
CA MET A 210 21.25 6.97 6.78
C MET A 210 21.38 6.22 5.46
N ARG A 211 21.55 4.89 5.49
CA ARG A 211 21.56 4.05 4.29
C ARG A 211 20.16 3.99 3.66
N VAL A 212 19.09 3.89 4.46
CA VAL A 212 17.71 3.98 3.96
C VAL A 212 17.46 5.31 3.27
N ILE A 213 17.82 6.43 3.90
CA ILE A 213 17.65 7.79 3.34
C ILE A 213 18.43 7.94 2.03
N GLU A 214 19.67 7.47 1.97
CA GLU A 214 20.49 7.51 0.75
C GLU A 214 19.79 6.79 -0.42
N TYR A 215 19.33 5.57 -0.19
CA TYR A 215 18.66 4.78 -1.22
C TYR A 215 17.29 5.37 -1.60
N CYS A 216 16.52 5.81 -0.64
CA CYS A 216 15.25 6.49 -0.87
C CYS A 216 15.41 7.72 -1.77
N ARG A 217 16.37 8.61 -1.48
CA ARG A 217 16.62 9.81 -2.28
C ARG A 217 17.03 9.47 -3.72
N LYS A 218 17.88 8.45 -3.92
CA LYS A 218 18.26 7.98 -5.26
C LYS A 218 17.05 7.44 -6.03
N MET A 219 16.11 6.80 -5.35
CA MET A 219 14.88 6.25 -5.94
C MET A 219 13.71 7.25 -5.98
N GLY A 220 13.95 8.54 -5.76
CA GLY A 220 12.93 9.58 -5.93
C GLY A 220 12.01 9.80 -4.72
N LEU A 221 12.35 9.28 -3.53
CA LEU A 221 11.63 9.56 -2.29
C LEU A 221 12.26 10.77 -1.58
N ASP A 222 11.50 11.83 -1.42
CA ASP A 222 11.91 13.08 -0.73
C ASP A 222 11.73 12.89 0.78
N MET A 223 12.78 12.39 1.44
CA MET A 223 12.77 12.13 2.89
C MET A 223 12.78 13.44 3.67
N ILE A 224 11.86 13.62 4.61
CA ILE A 224 11.61 14.89 5.31
C ILE A 224 11.82 14.83 6.82
N GLN A 225 11.65 13.66 7.43
CA GLN A 225 11.72 13.50 8.87
C GLN A 225 12.10 12.08 9.23
N GLY A 226 12.69 11.88 10.42
CA GLY A 226 12.90 10.59 11.02
C GLY A 226 12.86 10.69 12.54
N ASP A 227 12.17 9.75 13.17
CA ASP A 227 11.94 9.72 14.61
C ASP A 227 12.29 8.34 15.19
N HIS A 228 12.79 8.34 16.43
CA HIS A 228 12.80 7.16 17.28
C HIS A 228 11.42 7.05 17.95
N GLU A 229 10.77 5.91 17.74
CA GLU A 229 9.43 5.62 18.25
C GLU A 229 9.43 4.83 19.56
N ASP A 230 8.25 4.55 20.10
CA ASP A 230 8.01 4.08 21.46
C ASP A 230 8.11 2.54 21.62
N SER A 231 8.88 1.87 20.76
CA SER A 231 9.11 0.41 20.84
C SER A 231 10.57 0.07 20.54
N PRO A 232 11.06 -1.10 20.99
CA PRO A 232 12.44 -1.50 20.75
C PRO A 232 12.82 -1.50 19.28
N GLY A 233 13.81 -0.65 18.91
CA GLY A 233 14.28 -0.53 17.51
C GLY A 233 13.28 0.09 16.55
N GLN A 234 12.22 0.71 17.06
CA GLN A 234 11.17 1.29 16.19
C GLN A 234 11.60 2.67 15.69
N LEU A 235 11.50 2.83 14.39
CA LEU A 235 11.70 4.10 13.70
C LEU A 235 10.51 4.41 12.80
N GLU A 236 10.23 5.71 12.69
CA GLU A 236 9.38 6.28 11.66
C GLU A 236 10.25 7.15 10.75
N LEU A 237 10.29 6.86 9.46
CA LEU A 237 11.04 7.63 8.46
C LEU A 237 10.08 8.13 7.38
N ASN A 238 9.79 9.42 7.42
CA ASN A 238 8.76 10.03 6.59
C ASN A 238 9.31 10.61 5.28
N PHE A 239 8.50 10.49 4.23
CA PHE A 239 8.75 11.11 2.94
C PHE A 239 7.58 12.02 2.53
N THR A 240 7.87 12.97 1.65
CA THR A 240 6.90 13.97 1.20
C THR A 240 5.67 13.31 0.56
N TYR A 241 4.47 13.79 0.92
CA TYR A 241 3.19 13.41 0.32
C TYR A 241 3.13 13.72 -1.18
N ASP A 242 2.32 12.95 -1.90
CA ASP A 242 2.06 13.14 -3.33
C ASP A 242 0.66 12.61 -3.70
N ASP A 243 0.38 12.51 -5.01
CA ASP A 243 -0.85 11.87 -5.48
C ASP A 243 -0.97 10.42 -5.01
N ALA A 244 -2.18 9.90 -5.11
CA ALA A 244 -2.53 8.59 -4.57
C ALA A 244 -1.61 7.46 -5.05
N LEU A 245 -1.34 7.40 -6.36
CA LEU A 245 -0.56 6.32 -6.95
C LEU A 245 0.92 6.43 -6.60
N ARG A 246 1.51 7.63 -6.72
CA ARG A 246 2.93 7.83 -6.40
C ARG A 246 3.24 7.58 -4.93
N THR A 247 2.37 8.02 -4.02
CA THR A 247 2.57 7.74 -2.58
C THR A 247 2.50 6.24 -2.30
N ALA A 248 1.55 5.52 -2.88
CA ALA A 248 1.45 4.07 -2.72
C ALA A 248 2.66 3.32 -3.31
N ASP A 249 3.13 3.71 -4.51
CA ASP A 249 4.34 3.17 -5.15
C ASP A 249 5.59 3.45 -4.32
N ARG A 250 5.71 4.66 -3.73
CA ARG A 250 6.84 5.03 -2.86
C ARG A 250 6.83 4.27 -1.56
N LEU A 251 5.68 4.04 -0.94
CA LEU A 251 5.59 3.23 0.29
C LEU A 251 6.00 1.77 0.02
N ALA A 252 5.55 1.18 -1.09
CA ALA A 252 6.00 -0.15 -1.50
C ALA A 252 7.53 -0.18 -1.75
N THR A 253 8.06 0.84 -2.45
CA THR A 253 9.50 1.00 -2.71
C THR A 253 10.29 1.20 -1.41
N TYR A 254 9.79 2.00 -0.48
CA TYR A 254 10.39 2.20 0.85
C TYR A 254 10.57 0.87 1.59
N ARG A 255 9.53 0.04 1.63
CA ARG A 255 9.61 -1.30 2.24
C ARG A 255 10.64 -2.20 1.57
N GLN A 256 10.76 -2.15 0.24
CA GLN A 256 11.79 -2.87 -0.51
C GLN A 256 13.21 -2.39 -0.15
N ILE A 257 13.39 -1.07 -0.01
CA ILE A 257 14.67 -0.47 0.42
C ILE A 257 15.01 -0.91 1.84
N CYS A 258 14.07 -0.83 2.79
CA CYS A 258 14.30 -1.28 4.17
C CYS A 258 14.69 -2.76 4.23
N ALA A 259 14.03 -3.63 3.47
CA ALA A 259 14.40 -5.03 3.38
C ALA A 259 15.81 -5.24 2.80
N GLN A 260 16.23 -4.42 1.83
CA GLN A 260 17.59 -4.47 1.29
C GLN A 260 18.63 -4.01 2.32
N VAL A 261 18.39 -2.89 2.99
CA VAL A 261 19.28 -2.37 4.03
C VAL A 261 19.41 -3.38 5.19
N ALA A 262 18.30 -4.01 5.58
CA ALA A 262 18.32 -5.06 6.59
C ALA A 262 19.27 -6.22 6.21
N ARG A 263 19.29 -6.63 4.93
CA ARG A 263 20.25 -7.63 4.43
C ARG A 263 21.70 -7.17 4.53
N GLU A 264 21.98 -5.91 4.20
CA GLU A 264 23.33 -5.32 4.26
C GLU A 264 23.88 -5.27 5.70
N PHE A 265 23.02 -5.02 6.68
CA PHE A 265 23.39 -4.96 8.11
C PHE A 265 23.15 -6.27 8.87
N ASN A 266 22.73 -7.34 8.19
CA ASN A 266 22.37 -8.63 8.80
C ASN A 266 21.35 -8.52 9.94
N ILE A 267 20.33 -7.71 9.76
CA ILE A 267 19.22 -7.48 10.71
C ILE A 267 17.89 -7.76 10.04
N ILE A 268 16.77 -7.52 10.73
CA ILE A 268 15.42 -7.70 10.22
C ILE A 268 14.73 -6.33 10.16
N ALA A 269 14.17 -5.98 9.01
CA ALA A 269 13.22 -4.88 8.85
C ALA A 269 11.81 -5.43 9.11
N CYS A 270 11.27 -5.18 10.29
CA CYS A 270 10.00 -5.74 10.73
C CYS A 270 8.86 -4.74 10.56
N PHE A 271 8.00 -4.98 9.56
CA PHE A 271 6.74 -4.25 9.34
C PHE A 271 5.52 -4.92 9.99
N MET A 272 5.71 -6.03 10.70
CA MET A 272 4.64 -6.68 11.48
C MET A 272 4.02 -5.65 12.43
N CYS A 273 2.69 -5.58 12.49
CA CYS A 273 1.98 -4.57 13.26
C CYS A 273 2.36 -4.60 14.74
N LYS A 274 2.28 -5.76 15.37
CA LYS A 274 2.53 -5.91 16.82
C LYS A 274 3.43 -7.12 17.08
N PRO A 275 4.76 -6.99 16.92
CA PRO A 275 5.70 -8.09 17.18
C PRO A 275 5.90 -8.36 18.68
N PHE A 276 5.75 -7.35 19.53
CA PHE A 276 5.90 -7.45 20.98
C PHE A 276 4.67 -6.89 21.70
N MET A 277 4.21 -7.57 22.76
CA MET A 277 3.15 -7.07 23.64
C MET A 277 3.72 -6.10 24.69
N GLY A 278 2.87 -5.22 25.21
CA GLY A 278 3.26 -4.26 26.24
C GLY A 278 4.12 -3.06 25.76
N VAL A 279 4.22 -2.85 24.44
CA VAL A 279 4.88 -1.68 23.81
C VAL A 279 4.04 -1.22 22.64
N SER A 280 4.35 -0.05 22.05
CA SER A 280 3.62 0.47 20.89
C SER A 280 3.72 -0.44 19.67
N ALA A 281 2.74 -0.40 18.80
CA ALA A 281 2.67 -1.16 17.56
C ALA A 281 3.16 -0.33 16.37
N ASN A 282 3.41 -0.96 15.22
CA ASN A 282 3.77 -0.29 13.98
C ASN A 282 2.52 0.20 13.24
N GLY A 283 2.19 1.47 13.36
CA GLY A 283 1.18 2.16 12.55
C GLY A 283 1.71 2.52 11.16
N CYS A 284 0.79 2.92 10.29
CA CYS A 284 1.13 3.53 8.99
C CYS A 284 0.08 4.59 8.67
N HIS A 285 0.03 5.62 9.52
CA HIS A 285 -1.00 6.64 9.41
C HIS A 285 -0.99 7.31 8.05
N HIS A 286 -2.19 7.58 7.50
CA HIS A 286 -2.35 8.25 6.21
C HIS A 286 -2.85 9.68 6.43
N ASN A 287 -2.00 10.66 6.17
CA ASN A 287 -2.36 12.07 6.15
C ASN A 287 -3.00 12.41 4.81
N ILE A 288 -4.26 12.78 4.82
CA ILE A 288 -5.13 12.85 3.65
C ILE A 288 -5.55 14.29 3.39
N SER A 289 -5.54 14.69 2.11
CA SER A 289 -6.08 15.95 1.61
C SER A 289 -6.60 15.79 0.19
N LEU A 290 -7.62 16.58 -0.19
CA LEU A 290 -8.15 16.63 -1.54
C LEU A 290 -7.84 18.00 -2.18
N TRP A 291 -7.33 17.96 -3.41
CA TRP A 291 -6.82 19.14 -4.08
C TRP A 291 -7.50 19.37 -5.44
N LYS A 292 -7.78 20.63 -5.73
CA LYS A 292 -8.27 21.08 -7.04
C LYS A 292 -7.14 21.71 -7.81
N GLY A 293 -6.84 21.20 -9.02
CA GLY A 293 -5.75 21.69 -9.87
C GLY A 293 -4.37 21.41 -9.26
N GLY A 294 -3.37 22.09 -9.78
CA GLY A 294 -1.95 21.93 -9.42
C GLY A 294 -1.10 21.63 -10.64
N LYS A 295 0.18 21.46 -10.43
CA LYS A 295 1.18 21.11 -11.44
C LYS A 295 2.14 20.08 -10.89
N GLU A 296 2.89 19.44 -11.79
CA GLU A 296 3.99 18.57 -11.42
C GLU A 296 5.30 19.38 -11.41
N GLU A 297 6.10 19.18 -10.38
CA GLU A 297 7.42 19.79 -10.24
C GLU A 297 8.47 18.71 -10.04
N GLN A 298 9.60 18.84 -10.74
CA GLN A 298 10.71 17.91 -10.63
C GLN A 298 11.61 18.27 -9.45
N LYS A 299 11.98 17.24 -8.65
CA LYS A 299 13.00 17.30 -7.61
C LYS A 299 14.04 16.22 -7.83
N THR A 300 15.29 16.57 -7.94
CA THR A 300 16.37 15.59 -8.16
C THR A 300 16.95 14.97 -6.90
N LEU A 301 16.62 15.50 -5.73
CA LEU A 301 16.94 14.96 -4.40
C LEU A 301 18.43 14.67 -4.16
N GLY A 302 19.29 15.57 -4.64
CA GLY A 302 20.74 15.45 -4.54
C GLY A 302 21.39 14.58 -5.62
N ASN A 303 20.60 14.01 -6.54
CA ASN A 303 21.14 13.37 -7.74
C ASN A 303 21.57 14.44 -8.77
N ASP A 304 22.58 14.10 -9.59
CA ASP A 304 22.92 14.93 -10.75
C ASP A 304 21.75 14.92 -11.76
N PRO A 305 21.14 16.07 -12.11
CA PRO A 305 20.04 16.14 -13.05
C PRO A 305 20.35 15.54 -14.42
N LYS A 306 21.62 15.53 -14.83
CA LYS A 306 22.08 14.96 -16.10
C LYS A 306 22.28 13.45 -16.04
N LYS A 307 22.38 12.90 -14.84
CA LYS A 307 22.70 11.48 -14.59
C LYS A 307 21.68 10.83 -13.64
N LEU A 308 20.40 11.18 -13.79
CA LEU A 308 19.36 10.59 -12.97
C LEU A 308 19.33 9.05 -13.15
N PRO A 309 19.29 8.28 -12.05
CA PRO A 309 19.23 6.81 -12.08
C PRO A 309 17.87 6.26 -12.56
N GLY A 310 16.92 7.11 -12.87
CA GLY A 310 15.59 6.78 -13.40
C GLY A 310 15.11 7.81 -14.42
N LEU A 311 13.94 7.60 -14.99
CA LEU A 311 13.28 8.60 -15.81
C LEU A 311 12.77 9.77 -14.95
N ALA A 312 12.55 10.93 -15.58
CA ALA A 312 12.09 12.15 -14.92
C ALA A 312 10.81 11.95 -14.10
N HIS A 313 9.91 11.06 -14.56
CA HIS A 313 8.65 10.73 -13.90
C HIS A 313 8.82 10.33 -12.43
N ASN A 314 9.86 9.60 -12.08
CA ASN A 314 10.11 9.13 -10.71
C ASN A 314 10.47 10.28 -9.74
N TYR A 315 10.82 11.44 -10.26
CA TYR A 315 11.19 12.64 -9.49
C TYR A 315 10.14 13.74 -9.58
N LEU A 316 8.97 13.47 -10.16
CA LEU A 316 7.86 14.41 -10.21
C LEU A 316 7.08 14.36 -8.90
N TYR A 317 6.63 15.53 -8.49
CA TYR A 317 5.81 15.75 -7.30
C TYR A 317 4.63 16.65 -7.64
N SER A 318 3.45 16.32 -7.18
CA SER A 318 2.27 17.17 -7.29
C SER A 318 2.42 18.38 -6.36
N ARG A 319 2.33 19.60 -6.90
CA ARG A 319 2.49 20.85 -6.18
C ARG A 319 1.41 21.86 -6.56
N GLY A 320 1.22 22.84 -5.66
CA GLY A 320 0.23 23.90 -5.87
C GLY A 320 -1.21 23.36 -5.95
N GLY A 321 -2.10 24.18 -6.48
CA GLY A 321 -3.54 23.92 -6.47
C GLY A 321 -4.21 24.42 -5.19
N ALA A 322 -5.54 24.25 -5.11
CA ALA A 322 -6.35 24.60 -3.94
C ALA A 322 -6.63 23.36 -3.10
N ASN A 323 -6.19 23.38 -1.84
CA ASN A 323 -6.52 22.36 -0.85
C ASN A 323 -7.94 22.59 -0.36
N THR A 324 -8.87 21.68 -0.69
CA THR A 324 -10.30 21.81 -0.36
C THR A 324 -10.62 21.43 1.09
N PHE A 325 -9.62 21.03 1.87
CA PHE A 325 -9.78 20.77 3.31
C PHE A 325 -9.40 21.98 4.17
N MET A 326 -8.86 23.04 3.54
CA MET A 326 -8.62 24.29 4.27
C MET A 326 -9.94 24.82 4.82
N PRO A 327 -9.93 25.46 6.02
CA PRO A 327 -11.13 26.03 6.64
C PRO A 327 -11.89 27.00 5.71
N ASP A 328 -13.21 26.90 5.72
CA ASP A 328 -14.12 27.82 5.01
C ASP A 328 -14.68 28.91 5.95
N THR A 329 -14.33 28.87 7.23
CA THR A 329 -14.81 29.73 8.30
C THR A 329 -13.63 30.33 9.09
N ASP A 330 -13.92 31.22 10.04
CA ASP A 330 -12.95 31.82 10.94
C ASP A 330 -12.36 30.80 11.95
N ASP A 331 -13.03 29.65 12.12
CA ASP A 331 -12.48 28.53 12.90
C ASP A 331 -11.41 27.80 12.09
N VAL A 332 -10.16 28.16 12.34
CA VAL A 332 -8.98 27.62 11.62
C VAL A 332 -8.74 26.12 11.86
N GLN A 333 -9.39 25.52 12.85
CA GLN A 333 -9.27 24.10 13.13
C GLN A 333 -10.31 23.25 12.38
N LEU A 334 -11.47 23.85 12.07
CA LEU A 334 -12.55 23.15 11.40
C LEU A 334 -12.20 22.90 9.93
N PRO A 335 -12.19 21.63 9.45
CA PRO A 335 -12.00 21.37 8.02
C PRO A 335 -13.07 22.05 7.17
N GLY A 336 -12.70 22.47 5.97
CA GLY A 336 -13.64 23.00 5.00
C GLY A 336 -14.75 22.01 4.66
N LYS A 337 -15.83 22.47 4.07
CA LYS A 337 -17.04 21.69 3.78
C LYS A 337 -16.80 20.36 3.08
N ILE A 338 -15.88 20.32 2.10
CA ILE A 338 -15.52 19.08 1.41
C ILE A 338 -14.77 18.14 2.38
N GLY A 339 -13.91 18.71 3.24
CA GLY A 339 -13.18 17.94 4.24
C GLY A 339 -14.12 17.29 5.26
N LEU A 340 -15.12 17.99 5.74
CA LEU A 340 -16.15 17.43 6.65
C LEU A 340 -16.94 16.31 5.99
N MET A 341 -17.38 16.48 4.73
CA MET A 341 -18.06 15.42 4.00
C MET A 341 -17.16 14.19 3.77
N ALA A 342 -15.90 14.42 3.49
CA ALA A 342 -14.91 13.32 3.35
C ALA A 342 -14.71 12.57 4.67
N ILE A 343 -14.60 13.28 5.80
CA ILE A 343 -14.57 12.69 7.15
C ILE A 343 -15.83 11.87 7.40
N GLY A 344 -17.02 12.45 7.11
CA GLY A 344 -18.32 11.77 7.27
C GLY A 344 -18.40 10.44 6.51
N GLY A 345 -17.90 10.43 5.26
CA GLY A 345 -17.80 9.21 4.46
C GLY A 345 -16.87 8.17 5.11
N ILE A 346 -15.68 8.56 5.53
CA ILE A 346 -14.74 7.63 6.17
C ILE A 346 -15.29 7.11 7.51
N VAL A 347 -15.84 7.96 8.36
CA VAL A 347 -16.43 7.56 9.66
C VAL A 347 -17.58 6.55 9.47
N LYS A 348 -18.44 6.76 8.47
CA LYS A 348 -19.50 5.83 8.11
C LYS A 348 -18.97 4.44 7.77
N HIS A 349 -17.85 4.39 7.03
CA HIS A 349 -17.27 3.17 6.48
C HIS A 349 -16.09 2.59 7.28
N LEU A 350 -15.78 3.11 8.47
CA LEU A 350 -14.65 2.68 9.28
C LEU A 350 -14.60 1.17 9.52
N GLY A 351 -15.77 0.53 9.69
CA GLY A 351 -15.85 -0.92 9.87
C GLY A 351 -15.25 -1.70 8.70
N GLY A 352 -15.69 -1.40 7.47
CA GLY A 352 -15.18 -2.05 6.25
C GLY A 352 -13.73 -1.66 5.96
N LEU A 353 -13.37 -0.39 6.18
CA LEU A 353 -12.00 0.12 6.02
C LEU A 353 -11.02 -0.59 6.95
N THR A 354 -11.44 -0.99 8.16
CA THR A 354 -10.57 -1.71 9.11
C THR A 354 -10.09 -3.05 8.54
N ALA A 355 -10.91 -3.77 7.77
CA ALA A 355 -10.48 -5.02 7.12
C ALA A 355 -9.30 -4.81 6.16
N ILE A 356 -9.19 -3.62 5.56
CA ILE A 356 -8.13 -3.27 4.61
C ILE A 356 -6.94 -2.65 5.32
N GLY A 357 -7.17 -1.72 6.24
CA GLY A 357 -6.12 -1.01 6.98
C GLY A 357 -5.42 -1.88 8.02
N CYS A 358 -6.19 -2.72 8.74
CA CYS A 358 -5.71 -3.71 9.71
C CYS A 358 -5.84 -5.11 9.12
N SER A 359 -5.03 -5.40 8.12
CA SER A 359 -5.25 -6.48 7.15
C SER A 359 -4.79 -7.87 7.61
N THR A 360 -4.25 -8.02 8.82
CA THR A 360 -3.75 -9.30 9.35
C THR A 360 -4.33 -9.64 10.72
N VAL A 361 -4.29 -10.90 11.10
CA VAL A 361 -4.67 -11.31 12.47
C VAL A 361 -3.85 -10.55 13.52
N ASN A 362 -2.57 -10.31 13.25
CA ASN A 362 -1.67 -9.60 14.15
C ASN A 362 -2.04 -8.11 14.32
N SER A 363 -2.66 -7.49 13.31
CA SER A 363 -3.12 -6.11 13.33
C SER A 363 -4.03 -5.81 14.53
N TYR A 364 -4.88 -6.76 14.89
CA TYR A 364 -5.86 -6.59 15.97
C TYR A 364 -5.23 -6.65 17.36
N ARG A 365 -4.05 -7.22 17.53
CA ARG A 365 -3.31 -7.16 18.79
C ARG A 365 -2.95 -5.72 19.18
N ARG A 366 -2.77 -4.84 18.18
CA ARG A 366 -2.62 -3.38 18.38
C ARG A 366 -3.87 -2.76 19.01
N LEU A 367 -5.06 -3.19 18.59
CA LEU A 367 -6.33 -2.65 19.06
C LEU A 367 -6.71 -3.18 20.45
N TRP A 368 -6.28 -4.39 20.81
CA TRP A 368 -6.51 -4.98 22.12
C TRP A 368 -5.55 -4.49 23.20
N ASP A 369 -4.33 -4.08 22.82
CA ASP A 369 -3.33 -3.55 23.75
C ASP A 369 -3.55 -2.04 23.91
N THR A 370 -4.59 -1.68 24.64
CA THR A 370 -5.04 -0.29 24.82
C THR A 370 -4.04 0.52 25.63
N GLY A 371 -4.02 1.86 25.43
CA GLY A 371 -3.09 2.77 26.12
C GLY A 371 -1.82 3.09 25.35
N PHE A 372 -1.55 2.40 24.23
CA PHE A 372 -0.40 2.64 23.35
C PHE A 372 -0.79 3.40 22.08
N TRP A 373 -1.57 4.47 22.21
CA TRP A 373 -1.95 5.40 21.14
C TRP A 373 -2.69 4.79 19.92
N ALA A 374 -3.10 3.52 20.02
CA ALA A 374 -3.87 2.85 18.97
C ALA A 374 -5.30 3.40 18.90
N PRO A 375 -5.85 3.66 17.70
CA PRO A 375 -7.24 4.06 17.55
C PRO A 375 -8.13 2.83 17.77
N VAL A 376 -8.97 2.85 18.79
CA VAL A 376 -9.95 1.76 19.03
C VAL A 376 -11.35 2.20 18.59
N PHE A 377 -11.55 3.50 18.38
CA PHE A 377 -12.88 4.09 18.24
C PHE A 377 -13.20 4.52 16.81
N ALA A 378 -14.37 4.11 16.39
CA ALA A 378 -14.92 4.42 15.07
C ALA A 378 -15.50 5.84 15.03
N ASP A 379 -14.63 6.84 15.27
CA ASP A 379 -15.01 8.25 15.31
C ASP A 379 -13.88 9.16 14.83
N TRP A 380 -14.10 10.47 14.86
CA TRP A 380 -13.12 11.50 14.51
C TRP A 380 -12.99 12.54 15.62
N GLY A 381 -11.85 13.22 15.69
CA GLY A 381 -11.63 14.27 16.68
C GLY A 381 -10.47 15.20 16.35
N PHE A 382 -10.46 16.39 17.01
CA PHE A 382 -9.34 17.33 16.95
C PHE A 382 -8.23 16.86 17.87
N GLN A 383 -7.01 16.77 17.34
CA GLN A 383 -5.80 16.34 18.08
C GLN A 383 -5.96 15.01 18.85
N ASN A 384 -7.07 14.31 18.70
CA ASN A 384 -7.39 13.11 19.46
C ASN A 384 -6.77 11.85 18.79
N ARG A 385 -5.71 11.31 19.39
CA ARG A 385 -5.01 10.11 18.88
C ARG A 385 -5.76 8.80 19.16
N THR A 386 -6.83 8.83 19.95
CA THR A 386 -7.61 7.64 20.29
C THR A 386 -8.75 7.36 19.30
N THR A 387 -9.01 8.26 18.34
CA THR A 387 -10.01 8.13 17.29
C THR A 387 -9.45 7.54 15.99
N GLY A 388 -10.29 6.95 15.16
CA GLY A 388 -9.93 6.42 13.83
C GLY A 388 -9.49 7.51 12.85
N LEU A 389 -10.02 8.73 13.01
CA LEU A 389 -9.58 9.92 12.26
C LEU A 389 -9.21 11.05 13.23
N ARG A 390 -8.09 11.69 12.95
CA ARG A 390 -7.59 12.84 13.71
C ARG A 390 -7.39 14.03 12.80
N VAL A 391 -8.03 15.15 13.09
CA VAL A 391 -7.69 16.45 12.49
C VAL A 391 -6.52 17.02 13.27
N SER A 392 -5.30 16.89 12.71
CA SER A 392 -4.06 17.27 13.38
C SER A 392 -3.53 18.65 12.97
N ALA A 393 -3.97 19.16 11.82
CA ALA A 393 -3.61 20.48 11.30
C ALA A 393 -4.64 20.93 10.24
N PRO A 394 -4.76 22.25 9.99
CA PRO A 394 -5.57 22.76 8.90
C PRO A 394 -5.22 22.14 7.57
N GLY A 395 -6.24 21.83 6.76
CA GLY A 395 -6.07 21.32 5.39
C GLY A 395 -5.74 19.83 5.29
N ARG A 396 -5.69 19.08 6.37
CA ARG A 396 -5.52 17.61 6.37
C ARG A 396 -6.19 16.94 7.56
N PHE A 397 -6.47 15.66 7.40
CA PHE A 397 -6.74 14.77 8.53
C PHE A 397 -5.95 13.48 8.39
N GLU A 398 -5.72 12.83 9.51
CA GLU A 398 -4.95 11.62 9.66
C GLU A 398 -5.90 10.43 9.84
N TYR A 399 -5.86 9.45 8.91
CA TYR A 399 -6.51 8.16 9.07
C TYR A 399 -5.58 7.24 9.85
N ARG A 400 -6.03 6.77 11.01
CA ARG A 400 -5.20 6.05 11.98
C ARG A 400 -5.49 4.56 12.11
N ALA A 401 -6.67 4.10 11.64
CA ALA A 401 -7.07 2.69 11.67
C ALA A 401 -6.34 1.86 10.59
N VAL A 402 -5.01 1.99 10.54
CA VAL A 402 -4.15 1.38 9.54
C VAL A 402 -2.78 1.06 10.14
N ASP A 403 -2.17 -0.02 9.72
CA ASP A 403 -0.84 -0.43 10.18
C ASP A 403 0.15 -0.72 9.05
N SER A 404 1.39 -0.99 9.42
CA SER A 404 2.49 -1.15 8.46
C SER A 404 2.46 -2.43 7.62
N MET A 405 1.44 -3.30 7.78
CA MET A 405 1.18 -4.47 6.92
C MET A 405 0.22 -4.17 5.76
N VAL A 406 -0.36 -2.96 5.71
CA VAL A 406 -1.36 -2.57 4.73
C VAL A 406 -0.88 -2.71 3.28
N ASN A 407 -1.80 -3.08 2.36
CA ASN A 407 -1.60 -2.87 0.93
C ASN A 407 -1.86 -1.38 0.61
N PRO A 408 -0.82 -0.57 0.30
CA PRO A 408 -0.99 0.87 0.17
C PRO A 408 -1.88 1.29 -1.00
N HIS A 409 -1.87 0.52 -2.09
CA HIS A 409 -2.70 0.79 -3.26
C HIS A 409 -4.17 0.53 -2.96
N LEU A 410 -4.47 -0.58 -2.29
CA LEU A 410 -5.83 -0.93 -1.89
C LEU A 410 -6.36 0.05 -0.83
N MET A 411 -5.52 0.47 0.13
CA MET A 411 -5.93 1.43 1.16
C MET A 411 -6.31 2.78 0.55
N ALA A 412 -5.49 3.32 -0.34
CA ALA A 412 -5.77 4.58 -1.03
C ALA A 412 -7.07 4.48 -1.87
N ALA A 413 -7.30 3.35 -2.56
CA ALA A 413 -8.52 3.11 -3.31
C ALA A 413 -9.77 3.06 -2.40
N ALA A 414 -9.66 2.39 -1.25
CA ALA A 414 -10.75 2.28 -0.28
C ALA A 414 -11.09 3.63 0.37
N LEU A 415 -10.07 4.43 0.72
CA LEU A 415 -10.25 5.79 1.22
C LEU A 415 -10.92 6.70 0.18
N LEU A 416 -10.54 6.59 -1.10
CA LEU A 416 -11.20 7.33 -2.18
C LEU A 416 -12.68 6.96 -2.29
N LYS A 417 -13.04 5.68 -2.21
CA LYS A 417 -14.45 5.23 -2.25
C LYS A 417 -15.26 5.72 -1.05
N ALA A 418 -14.67 5.70 0.14
CA ALA A 418 -15.34 6.25 1.33
C ALA A 418 -15.57 7.76 1.22
N MET A 419 -14.56 8.52 0.76
CA MET A 419 -14.69 9.97 0.56
C MET A 419 -15.66 10.30 -0.58
N ASP A 420 -15.68 9.52 -1.65
CA ASP A 420 -16.63 9.66 -2.75
C ASP A 420 -18.09 9.54 -2.25
N ASP A 421 -18.39 8.52 -1.44
CA ASP A 421 -19.71 8.36 -0.81
C ASP A 421 -20.05 9.55 0.09
N GLY A 422 -19.06 9.99 0.91
CA GLY A 422 -19.24 11.15 1.79
C GLY A 422 -19.57 12.43 1.06
N ILE A 423 -18.86 12.72 -0.03
CA ILE A 423 -19.07 13.94 -0.84
C ILE A 423 -20.37 13.86 -1.64
N LYS A 424 -20.64 12.75 -2.34
CA LYS A 424 -21.85 12.56 -3.14
C LYS A 424 -23.12 12.65 -2.30
N ASN A 425 -23.11 12.05 -1.12
CA ASN A 425 -24.25 12.00 -0.22
C ASN A 425 -24.25 13.09 0.85
N LYS A 426 -23.27 14.01 0.83
CA LYS A 426 -23.13 15.12 1.79
C LYS A 426 -23.21 14.63 3.24
N ILE A 427 -22.48 13.59 3.56
CA ILE A 427 -22.54 12.93 4.87
C ILE A 427 -21.91 13.84 5.93
N ASP A 428 -22.71 14.16 6.96
CA ASP A 428 -22.25 14.87 8.14
C ASP A 428 -21.43 13.91 9.03
N PRO A 429 -20.19 14.24 9.41
CA PRO A 429 -19.40 13.42 10.31
C PRO A 429 -19.95 13.36 11.76
N GLY A 430 -20.91 14.21 12.11
CA GLY A 430 -21.33 14.40 13.48
C GLY A 430 -20.35 15.24 14.31
N LYS A 431 -20.57 15.29 15.62
CA LYS A 431 -19.69 16.01 16.55
C LYS A 431 -18.36 15.30 16.69
N SER A 432 -17.29 16.09 16.79
CA SER A 432 -15.95 15.58 17.12
C SER A 432 -15.91 14.94 18.51
N GLU A 433 -15.14 13.86 18.65
CA GLU A 433 -14.90 13.22 19.94
C GLU A 433 -13.71 13.87 20.63
N GLU A 434 -13.96 14.51 21.75
CA GLU A 434 -12.93 15.26 22.50
C GLU A 434 -12.43 14.51 23.74
N ARG A 435 -13.11 13.42 24.12
CA ARG A 435 -12.74 12.66 25.32
C ARG A 435 -11.54 11.76 25.05
N ASN A 436 -10.74 11.52 26.11
CA ASN A 436 -9.86 10.37 26.12
C ASN A 436 -10.73 9.11 26.22
N ILE A 437 -10.78 8.35 25.13
CA ILE A 437 -11.72 7.26 25.01
C ILE A 437 -11.32 6.06 25.86
N TYR A 438 -10.06 5.85 26.15
CA TYR A 438 -9.65 4.80 27.10
C TYR A 438 -10.28 5.05 28.48
N GLN A 439 -10.20 6.31 28.96
CA GLN A 439 -10.86 6.70 30.22
C GLN A 439 -12.38 6.60 30.14
N ALA A 440 -12.98 6.91 29.00
CA ALA A 440 -14.43 6.78 28.81
C ALA A 440 -14.88 5.31 28.87
N MET A 441 -14.06 4.37 28.36
CA MET A 441 -14.32 2.91 28.49
C MET A 441 -14.19 2.43 29.94
N GLU A 442 -13.12 2.82 30.63
CA GLU A 442 -12.92 2.47 32.04
C GLU A 442 -14.08 2.96 32.90
N ALA A 443 -14.64 4.14 32.56
CA ALA A 443 -15.83 4.69 33.19
C ALA A 443 -17.17 4.05 32.73
N GLY A 444 -17.13 2.98 31.95
CA GLY A 444 -18.32 2.25 31.50
C GLY A 444 -19.16 3.01 30.46
N LYS A 445 -18.62 4.02 29.80
CA LYS A 445 -19.34 4.78 28.76
C LYS A 445 -19.48 3.93 27.50
N GLN A 446 -20.65 3.97 26.87
CA GLN A 446 -20.81 3.38 25.55
C GLN A 446 -20.05 4.17 24.50
N VAL A 447 -19.30 3.48 23.67
CA VAL A 447 -18.49 4.03 22.59
C VAL A 447 -18.55 3.09 21.37
N ARG A 448 -18.61 3.66 20.17
CA ARG A 448 -18.56 2.89 18.94
C ARG A 448 -17.12 2.41 18.71
N LYS A 449 -16.90 1.10 18.72
CA LYS A 449 -15.57 0.50 18.49
C LYS A 449 -15.36 0.12 17.03
N LEU A 450 -14.12 0.15 16.59
CA LEU A 450 -13.68 -0.55 15.39
C LEU A 450 -13.90 -2.08 15.56
N PRO A 451 -13.99 -2.84 14.48
CA PRO A 451 -13.88 -4.30 14.58
C PRO A 451 -12.63 -4.70 15.36
N MET A 452 -12.78 -5.64 16.29
CA MET A 452 -11.70 -6.02 17.20
C MET A 452 -11.00 -7.34 16.81
N THR A 453 -11.48 -8.00 15.76
CA THR A 453 -10.86 -9.19 15.17
C THR A 453 -10.88 -9.09 13.64
N LEU A 454 -10.00 -9.85 12.98
CA LEU A 454 -10.03 -9.95 11.52
C LEU A 454 -11.38 -10.51 11.04
N GLY A 455 -11.96 -11.48 11.74
CA GLY A 455 -13.27 -12.02 11.40
C GLY A 455 -14.37 -10.96 11.43
N ASP A 456 -14.43 -10.12 12.46
CA ASP A 456 -15.42 -9.03 12.58
C ASP A 456 -15.24 -7.98 11.48
N ALA A 457 -14.00 -7.65 11.15
CA ALA A 457 -13.69 -6.69 10.10
C ALA A 457 -14.09 -7.21 8.71
N LEU A 458 -13.83 -8.48 8.41
CA LEU A 458 -14.28 -9.12 7.17
C LEU A 458 -15.81 -9.17 7.08
N ALA A 459 -16.50 -9.44 8.17
CA ALA A 459 -17.97 -9.39 8.24
C ALA A 459 -18.52 -7.97 8.04
N ALA A 460 -17.79 -6.94 8.50
CA ALA A 460 -18.13 -5.54 8.23
C ALA A 460 -17.89 -5.17 6.76
N LEU A 461 -16.77 -5.60 6.16
CA LEU A 461 -16.47 -5.38 4.75
C LEU A 461 -17.51 -6.05 3.83
N GLU A 462 -17.93 -7.27 4.15
CA GLU A 462 -18.96 -8.01 3.40
C GLU A 462 -20.27 -7.23 3.29
N LYS A 463 -20.64 -6.49 4.31
CA LYS A 463 -21.87 -5.66 4.34
C LYS A 463 -21.70 -4.28 3.72
N ASP A 464 -20.46 -3.84 3.50
CA ASP A 464 -20.13 -2.51 3.00
C ASP A 464 -19.89 -2.51 1.48
N SER A 465 -20.94 -2.29 0.72
CA SER A 465 -20.88 -2.26 -0.75
C SER A 465 -19.99 -1.13 -1.29
N VAL A 466 -19.84 -0.02 -0.55
CA VAL A 466 -19.00 1.11 -0.95
C VAL A 466 -17.53 0.71 -0.88
N ILE A 467 -17.09 0.17 0.26
CA ILE A 467 -15.69 -0.24 0.42
C ILE A 467 -15.38 -1.47 -0.45
N ARG A 468 -16.31 -2.42 -0.61
CA ARG A 468 -16.14 -3.52 -1.58
C ARG A 468 -15.90 -3.03 -3.00
N SER A 469 -16.46 -1.89 -3.41
CA SER A 469 -16.22 -1.34 -4.74
C SER A 469 -14.79 -0.86 -4.99
N ALA A 470 -13.96 -0.76 -3.96
CA ALA A 470 -12.51 -0.56 -4.08
C ALA A 470 -11.77 -1.85 -4.49
N LEU A 471 -12.44 -3.01 -4.40
CA LEU A 471 -11.95 -4.32 -4.82
C LEU A 471 -12.83 -4.83 -5.99
N PRO A 472 -12.68 -4.27 -7.20
CA PRO A 472 -13.58 -4.57 -8.30
C PRO A 472 -13.44 -5.99 -8.81
N GLY A 473 -14.53 -6.51 -9.42
CA GLY A 473 -14.57 -7.82 -10.05
C GLY A 473 -14.18 -8.95 -9.09
N GLU A 474 -13.25 -9.78 -9.50
CA GLU A 474 -12.77 -10.93 -8.73
C GLU A 474 -11.88 -10.56 -7.53
N MET A 475 -11.34 -9.34 -7.47
CA MET A 475 -10.41 -8.93 -6.42
C MET A 475 -11.03 -9.05 -5.03
N TYR A 476 -12.34 -8.72 -4.87
CA TYR A 476 -13.00 -8.87 -3.58
C TYR A 476 -13.03 -10.33 -3.14
N ARG A 477 -13.43 -11.24 -4.03
CA ARG A 477 -13.48 -12.68 -3.73
C ARG A 477 -12.10 -13.20 -3.33
N LEU A 478 -11.05 -12.86 -4.10
CA LEU A 478 -9.68 -13.29 -3.81
C LEU A 478 -9.18 -12.77 -2.46
N TYR A 479 -9.46 -11.49 -2.16
CA TYR A 479 -9.08 -10.88 -0.88
C TYR A 479 -9.80 -11.54 0.29
N ASP A 480 -11.12 -11.71 0.19
CA ASP A 480 -11.96 -12.29 1.23
C ASP A 480 -11.57 -13.75 1.50
N GLU A 481 -11.44 -14.58 0.45
CA GLU A 481 -11.00 -15.98 0.57
C GLU A 481 -9.64 -16.09 1.29
N TYR A 482 -8.66 -15.28 0.87
CA TYR A 482 -7.33 -15.26 1.49
C TYR A 482 -7.38 -14.86 2.97
N LYS A 483 -8.13 -13.80 3.29
CA LYS A 483 -8.19 -13.28 4.66
C LYS A 483 -9.03 -14.14 5.59
N ARG A 484 -10.08 -14.79 5.08
CA ARG A 484 -10.83 -15.79 5.85
C ARG A 484 -9.99 -17.03 6.13
N ASP A 485 -9.21 -17.51 5.16
CA ASP A 485 -8.29 -18.64 5.40
C ASP A 485 -7.20 -18.27 6.43
N GLU A 486 -6.65 -17.05 6.38
CA GLU A 486 -5.70 -16.55 7.39
C GLU A 486 -6.35 -16.57 8.80
N TRP A 487 -7.59 -16.09 8.92
CA TRP A 487 -8.36 -16.10 10.16
C TRP A 487 -8.65 -17.49 10.65
N GLU A 488 -9.09 -18.40 9.78
CA GLU A 488 -9.35 -19.80 10.13
C GLU A 488 -8.09 -20.56 10.55
N ARG A 489 -6.95 -20.33 9.89
CA ARG A 489 -5.66 -20.92 10.28
C ARG A 489 -5.26 -20.48 11.68
N PHE A 490 -5.45 -19.20 12.00
CA PHE A 490 -5.20 -18.71 13.34
C PHE A 490 -6.06 -19.41 14.39
N LEU A 491 -7.38 -19.56 14.14
CA LEU A 491 -8.30 -20.24 15.04
C LEU A 491 -8.00 -21.75 15.19
N HIS A 492 -7.36 -22.36 14.19
CA HIS A 492 -6.96 -23.76 14.22
C HIS A 492 -5.58 -24.00 14.84
N THR A 493 -4.91 -22.98 15.30
CA THR A 493 -3.56 -23.08 15.88
C THR A 493 -3.69 -23.05 17.41
N ALA A 494 -3.33 -24.14 18.08
CA ALA A 494 -3.13 -24.10 19.52
C ALA A 494 -1.84 -23.33 19.83
N THR A 495 -1.96 -22.32 20.67
CA THR A 495 -0.85 -21.42 21.05
C THR A 495 -0.21 -21.89 22.37
N GLU A 496 0.99 -21.37 22.66
CA GLU A 496 1.61 -21.58 23.99
C GLU A 496 0.70 -21.08 25.13
N TRP A 497 -0.10 -20.05 24.86
CA TRP A 497 -1.08 -19.56 25.84
C TRP A 497 -2.17 -20.58 26.12
N ASP A 498 -2.72 -21.26 25.09
CA ASP A 498 -3.71 -22.32 25.25
C ASP A 498 -3.13 -23.47 26.09
N LEU A 499 -1.90 -23.91 25.78
CA LEU A 499 -1.24 -24.98 26.52
C LEU A 499 -0.99 -24.58 27.99
N LYS A 500 -0.53 -23.34 28.22
CA LYS A 500 -0.28 -22.82 29.56
C LYS A 500 -1.56 -22.74 30.41
N MET A 501 -2.68 -22.38 29.78
CA MET A 501 -3.93 -22.17 30.49
C MET A 501 -4.74 -23.43 30.70
N TYR A 502 -4.67 -24.40 29.79
CA TYR A 502 -5.63 -25.51 29.75
C TYR A 502 -5.01 -26.89 29.81
N LEU A 503 -3.69 -27.07 29.61
CA LEU A 503 -3.08 -28.40 29.54
C LEU A 503 -3.29 -29.22 30.86
N ASP A 504 -3.12 -28.56 32.00
CA ASP A 504 -3.24 -29.14 33.32
C ASP A 504 -4.53 -28.69 34.05
N CYS A 505 -5.45 -28.04 33.35
CA CYS A 505 -6.68 -27.53 33.94
C CYS A 505 -7.77 -28.59 33.87
N LEU A 506 -8.24 -29.03 35.04
CA LEU A 506 -9.48 -29.81 35.18
C LEU A 506 -10.65 -28.83 35.24
N PRO A 507 -11.70 -28.99 34.39
CA PRO A 507 -12.87 -28.15 34.39
C PRO A 507 -13.66 -28.25 35.70
#